data_954d898d178e12328968d016018d9182
#
_entry.id   954d898d178e12328968d016018d9182
#
_cell.length_a   1.000
_cell.length_b   1.000
_cell.length_c   1.000
_cell.angle_alpha   90.00
_cell.angle_beta   90.00
_cell.angle_gamma   90.00
#
_symmetry.space_group_name_H-M   'P 1'
#
loop_
_entity.id
_entity.type
_entity.pdbx_description
1 polymer ?
#
loop_
_entity_poly.entity_id
_entity_poly.type
_entity_poly.pdbx_seq_one_letter_code
_entity_poly.pdbx_strand_id
1 'polypeptide(L)'
;YTVENGKITAAPEGAKMEYEIVVPGGGIGDDPNFMIISMAKDALAEIGFNLIINDVSDGTVTIGNNLNAGTAELWTMAWSATPDPDMTQIYYSDVANGGANAGGSSHYYGIKDENLDNLIMEARASLDQTYRKVLYKECLDIIADWACEIPCYQRVDCTVFSSERVNTSTIT
;
A
#
# COMPACT_ATOMS: atom_id res chain seq x y z
N TYR A 1 -6.38 -21.69 -8.23
CA TYR A 1 -5.08 -22.34 -8.39
C TYR A 1 -5.17 -23.84 -8.07
N THR A 2 -4.48 -24.69 -8.85
CA THR A 2 -4.33 -26.10 -8.50
C THR A 2 -3.13 -26.25 -7.58
N VAL A 3 -3.29 -27.00 -6.48
CA VAL A 3 -2.22 -27.23 -5.50
C VAL A 3 -1.96 -28.73 -5.39
N GLU A 4 -0.72 -29.17 -5.60
CA GLU A 4 -0.26 -30.55 -5.47
C GLU A 4 0.97 -30.60 -4.55
N ASN A 5 0.92 -31.44 -3.53
CA ASN A 5 2.02 -31.60 -2.56
C ASN A 5 2.49 -30.26 -1.93
N GLY A 6 1.55 -29.34 -1.66
CA GLY A 6 1.84 -28.03 -1.09
C GLY A 6 2.39 -27.01 -2.07
N LYS A 7 2.45 -27.32 -3.37
CA LYS A 7 2.90 -26.37 -4.41
C LYS A 7 1.78 -26.05 -5.38
N ILE A 8 1.74 -24.81 -5.83
CA ILE A 8 0.87 -24.37 -6.91
C ILE A 8 1.43 -24.94 -8.23
N THR A 9 0.62 -25.70 -8.94
CA THR A 9 1.01 -26.36 -10.20
C THR A 9 0.30 -25.80 -11.43
N ALA A 10 -0.82 -25.09 -11.23
CA ALA A 10 -1.52 -24.40 -12.30
C ALA A 10 -2.29 -23.20 -11.79
N ALA A 11 -2.35 -22.14 -12.60
CA ALA A 11 -3.20 -20.98 -12.38
C ALA A 11 -4.56 -21.19 -13.06
N PRO A 12 -5.67 -20.66 -12.49
CA PRO A 12 -6.95 -20.61 -13.17
C PRO A 12 -6.89 -19.69 -14.40
N GLU A 13 -7.90 -19.79 -15.27
CA GLU A 13 -7.99 -18.93 -16.44
C GLU A 13 -7.98 -17.46 -16.04
N GLY A 14 -7.14 -16.66 -16.71
CA GLY A 14 -6.96 -15.23 -16.43
C GLY A 14 -6.00 -14.90 -15.27
N ALA A 15 -5.49 -15.91 -14.54
CA ALA A 15 -4.47 -15.71 -13.51
C ALA A 15 -3.09 -16.18 -13.98
N LYS A 16 -2.05 -15.72 -13.30
CA LYS A 16 -0.65 -16.02 -13.60
C LYS A 16 0.01 -16.79 -12.45
N MET A 17 1.13 -17.46 -12.74
CA MET A 17 2.04 -18.06 -11.76
C MET A 17 3.28 -17.18 -11.54
N GLU A 18 3.39 -16.10 -12.26
CA GLU A 18 4.51 -15.17 -12.26
C GLU A 18 4.00 -13.74 -12.30
N TYR A 19 4.53 -12.88 -11.43
CA TYR A 19 4.23 -11.45 -11.38
C TYR A 19 5.51 -10.64 -11.21
N GLU A 20 5.53 -9.43 -11.79
CA GLU A 20 6.59 -8.46 -11.54
C GLU A 20 6.20 -7.54 -10.38
N ILE A 21 7.13 -7.33 -9.44
CA ILE A 21 7.02 -6.30 -8.42
C ILE A 21 8.06 -5.21 -8.63
N VAL A 22 7.61 -3.97 -8.72
CA VAL A 22 8.50 -2.81 -8.86
C VAL A 22 8.87 -2.28 -7.47
N VAL A 23 10.18 -2.17 -7.24
CA VAL A 23 10.74 -1.71 -5.95
C VAL A 23 11.59 -0.46 -6.21
N PRO A 24 11.35 0.67 -5.51
CA PRO A 24 12.15 1.89 -5.66
C PRO A 24 13.42 1.83 -4.80
N GLY A 25 14.20 0.74 -4.92
CA GLY A 25 15.36 0.44 -4.09
C GLY A 25 16.68 1.02 -4.59
N GLY A 26 16.66 1.79 -5.69
CA GLY A 26 17.86 2.41 -6.24
C GLY A 26 18.68 1.52 -7.17
N GLY A 27 18.24 0.30 -7.44
CA GLY A 27 18.91 -0.64 -8.36
C GLY A 27 20.17 -1.30 -7.79
N ILE A 28 20.41 -1.20 -6.48
CA ILE A 28 21.62 -1.75 -5.84
C ILE A 28 21.35 -2.87 -4.81
N GLY A 29 20.07 -3.12 -4.53
CA GLY A 29 19.63 -4.26 -3.72
C GLY A 29 19.87 -4.13 -2.21
N ASP A 30 20.12 -2.94 -1.68
CA ASP A 30 20.36 -2.70 -0.25
C ASP A 30 19.21 -1.97 0.47
N ASP A 31 18.15 -1.64 -0.25
CA ASP A 31 16.96 -1.00 0.31
C ASP A 31 16.14 -2.00 1.17
N PRO A 32 15.56 -1.56 2.31
CA PRO A 32 14.73 -2.43 3.16
C PRO A 32 13.55 -3.07 2.43
N ASN A 33 12.92 -2.36 1.48
CA ASN A 33 11.83 -2.94 0.66
C ASN A 33 12.38 -4.07 -0.22
N PHE A 34 13.54 -3.86 -0.87
CA PHE A 34 14.17 -4.89 -1.68
C PHE A 34 14.45 -6.16 -0.85
N MET A 35 14.95 -5.99 0.37
CA MET A 35 15.25 -7.12 1.27
C MET A 35 13.98 -7.88 1.66
N ILE A 36 12.90 -7.18 2.04
CA ILE A 36 11.61 -7.79 2.38
C ILE A 36 11.06 -8.57 1.18
N ILE A 37 11.07 -7.96 0.00
CA ILE A 37 10.54 -8.60 -1.21
C ILE A 37 11.41 -9.77 -1.66
N SER A 38 12.74 -9.72 -1.44
CA SER A 38 13.62 -10.87 -1.70
C SER A 38 13.26 -12.07 -0.82
N MET A 39 12.98 -11.85 0.47
CA MET A 39 12.51 -12.91 1.36
C MET A 39 11.13 -13.45 0.92
N ALA A 40 10.23 -12.58 0.52
CA ALA A 40 8.92 -12.98 0.01
C ALA A 40 9.05 -13.80 -1.28
N LYS A 41 9.94 -13.42 -2.20
CA LYS A 41 10.25 -14.16 -3.43
C LYS A 41 10.69 -15.59 -3.13
N ASP A 42 11.63 -15.75 -2.19
CA ASP A 42 12.14 -17.07 -1.83
C ASP A 42 11.02 -17.96 -1.23
N ALA A 43 10.21 -17.42 -0.32
CA ALA A 43 9.08 -18.12 0.27
C ALA A 43 7.99 -18.50 -0.77
N LEU A 44 7.70 -17.60 -1.70
CA LEU A 44 6.73 -17.85 -2.77
C LEU A 44 7.22 -18.92 -3.75
N ALA A 45 8.52 -18.96 -4.03
CA ALA A 45 9.13 -19.99 -4.89
C ALA A 45 8.98 -21.41 -4.29
N GLU A 46 9.00 -21.54 -2.96
CA GLU A 46 8.78 -22.83 -2.30
C GLU A 46 7.38 -23.41 -2.59
N ILE A 47 6.39 -22.56 -2.76
CA ILE A 47 5.01 -22.95 -3.10
C ILE A 47 4.72 -22.93 -4.61
N GLY A 48 5.72 -22.70 -5.46
CA GLY A 48 5.58 -22.74 -6.92
C GLY A 48 5.12 -21.43 -7.56
N PHE A 49 5.20 -20.31 -6.84
CA PHE A 49 4.86 -18.98 -7.35
C PHE A 49 6.14 -18.20 -7.64
N ASN A 50 6.26 -17.58 -8.81
CA ASN A 50 7.44 -16.81 -9.18
C ASN A 50 7.19 -15.30 -9.02
N LEU A 51 8.10 -14.64 -8.30
CA LEU A 51 8.10 -13.19 -8.16
C LEU A 51 9.35 -12.61 -8.82
N ILE A 52 9.16 -11.75 -9.82
CA ILE A 52 10.24 -11.04 -10.50
C ILE A 52 10.40 -9.68 -9.81
N ILE A 53 11.59 -9.40 -9.28
CA ILE A 53 11.88 -8.11 -8.65
C ILE A 53 12.49 -7.18 -9.68
N ASN A 54 11.84 -6.06 -9.91
CA ASN A 54 12.33 -4.95 -10.72
C ASN A 54 12.74 -3.81 -9.78
N ASP A 55 14.02 -3.80 -9.39
CA ASP A 55 14.58 -2.76 -8.52
C ASP A 55 15.03 -1.57 -9.37
N VAL A 56 14.20 -0.52 -9.40
CA VAL A 56 14.42 0.64 -10.27
C VAL A 56 15.34 1.67 -9.62
N SER A 57 16.23 2.27 -10.44
CA SER A 57 17.21 3.26 -10.00
C SER A 57 16.71 4.70 -10.02
N ASP A 58 15.53 4.95 -10.57
CA ASP A 58 14.93 6.28 -10.72
C ASP A 58 13.96 6.65 -9.58
N GLY A 59 14.04 5.93 -8.47
CA GLY A 59 13.17 6.10 -7.32
C GLY A 59 11.72 5.77 -7.66
N THR A 60 10.81 6.71 -7.43
CA THR A 60 9.37 6.50 -7.65
C THR A 60 8.88 6.87 -9.05
N VAL A 61 9.75 7.26 -9.98
CA VAL A 61 9.34 7.73 -11.32
C VAL A 61 8.73 6.59 -12.15
N THR A 62 9.44 5.46 -12.26
CA THR A 62 8.92 4.28 -12.98
C THR A 62 7.63 3.77 -12.34
N ILE A 63 7.58 3.67 -11.01
CA ILE A 63 6.36 3.24 -10.30
C ILE A 63 5.19 4.18 -10.59
N GLY A 64 5.39 5.49 -10.46
CA GLY A 64 4.35 6.49 -10.73
C GLY A 64 3.82 6.42 -12.17
N ASN A 65 4.72 6.23 -13.14
CA ASN A 65 4.32 6.07 -14.55
C ASN A 65 3.49 4.79 -14.76
N ASN A 66 3.91 3.67 -14.18
CA ASN A 66 3.22 2.39 -14.30
C ASN A 66 1.83 2.42 -13.61
N LEU A 67 1.73 3.03 -12.43
CA LEU A 67 0.48 3.21 -11.72
C LEU A 67 -0.51 4.08 -12.51
N ASN A 68 -0.05 5.20 -13.03
CA ASN A 68 -0.87 6.09 -13.84
C ASN A 68 -1.30 5.46 -15.18
N ALA A 69 -0.48 4.59 -15.74
CA ALA A 69 -0.79 3.84 -16.96
C ALA A 69 -1.63 2.58 -16.71
N GLY A 70 -1.84 2.18 -15.45
CA GLY A 70 -2.54 0.94 -15.08
C GLY A 70 -1.77 -0.33 -15.49
N THR A 71 -0.45 -0.26 -15.59
CA THR A 71 0.41 -1.39 -16.01
C THR A 71 1.19 -2.02 -14.85
N ALA A 72 1.18 -1.43 -13.66
CA ALA A 72 1.79 -2.01 -12.48
C ALA A 72 1.02 -3.26 -12.03
N GLU A 73 1.71 -4.39 -11.88
CA GLU A 73 1.12 -5.61 -11.33
C GLU A 73 1.23 -5.59 -9.79
N LEU A 74 2.45 -5.43 -9.29
CA LEU A 74 2.75 -5.28 -7.86
C LEU A 74 3.79 -4.16 -7.69
N TRP A 75 3.77 -3.49 -6.55
CA TRP A 75 4.76 -2.45 -6.24
C TRP A 75 4.97 -2.29 -4.74
N THR A 76 6.07 -1.68 -4.35
CA THR A 76 6.31 -1.21 -2.98
C THR A 76 6.35 0.30 -2.95
N MET A 77 5.65 0.90 -2.01
CA MET A 77 5.69 2.34 -1.74
C MET A 77 5.48 2.61 -0.25
N ALA A 78 5.70 3.86 0.14
CA ALA A 78 5.37 4.34 1.48
C ALA A 78 4.46 5.57 1.37
N TRP A 79 3.49 5.66 2.26
CA TRP A 79 2.66 6.83 2.44
C TRP A 79 3.18 7.67 3.61
N SER A 80 3.13 8.98 3.47
CA SER A 80 3.36 9.89 4.59
C SER A 80 2.06 10.09 5.36
N ALA A 81 2.10 9.80 6.65
CA ALA A 81 0.95 10.03 7.52
C ALA A 81 0.71 11.52 7.75
N THR A 82 -0.56 11.89 7.88
CA THR A 82 -1.00 13.20 8.35
C THR A 82 -1.54 13.07 9.78
N PRO A 83 -1.62 14.17 10.56
CA PRO A 83 -2.22 14.12 11.90
C PRO A 83 -3.68 13.68 11.91
N ASP A 84 -4.44 14.00 10.86
CA ASP A 84 -5.80 13.51 10.66
C ASP A 84 -5.77 12.16 9.91
N PRO A 85 -6.46 11.11 10.39
CA PRO A 85 -6.53 9.81 9.74
C PRO A 85 -7.51 9.80 8.54
N ASP A 86 -7.55 10.86 7.75
CA ASP A 86 -8.40 10.99 6.57
C ASP A 86 -7.98 10.01 5.47
N MET A 87 -8.86 9.10 5.11
CA MET A 87 -8.63 8.06 4.10
C MET A 87 -9.00 8.48 2.67
N THR A 88 -9.48 9.72 2.47
CA THR A 88 -10.02 10.20 1.19
C THR A 88 -9.00 10.13 0.07
N GLN A 89 -7.75 10.53 0.32
CA GLN A 89 -6.73 10.58 -0.71
C GLN A 89 -6.42 9.20 -1.29
N ILE A 90 -6.39 8.17 -0.45
CA ILE A 90 -5.86 6.86 -0.82
C ILE A 90 -6.98 5.91 -1.24
N TYR A 91 -8.11 5.88 -0.53
CA TYR A 91 -9.11 4.84 -0.67
C TYR A 91 -10.46 5.31 -1.20
N TYR A 92 -10.76 6.62 -1.17
CA TYR A 92 -12.03 7.13 -1.69
C TYR A 92 -12.07 7.01 -3.21
N SER A 93 -13.00 6.22 -3.74
CA SER A 93 -13.07 5.91 -5.17
C SER A 93 -14.03 6.79 -5.95
N ASP A 94 -14.97 7.47 -5.26
CA ASP A 94 -16.02 8.30 -5.88
C ASP A 94 -16.90 7.52 -6.87
N VAL A 95 -17.32 6.32 -6.47
CA VAL A 95 -18.16 5.45 -7.32
C VAL A 95 -19.43 6.14 -7.78
N ALA A 96 -20.05 6.97 -6.93
CA ALA A 96 -21.26 7.72 -7.25
C ALA A 96 -21.09 8.65 -8.47
N ASN A 97 -19.86 9.11 -8.73
CA ASN A 97 -19.50 9.95 -9.87
C ASN A 97 -18.66 9.22 -10.94
N GLY A 98 -18.76 7.89 -11.00
CA GLY A 98 -18.11 7.07 -12.01
C GLY A 98 -16.73 6.50 -11.61
N GLY A 99 -16.35 6.60 -10.34
CA GLY A 99 -15.13 6.01 -9.82
C GLY A 99 -13.85 6.71 -10.29
N ALA A 100 -13.91 8.03 -10.42
CA ALA A 100 -12.81 8.86 -10.90
C ALA A 100 -12.50 9.98 -9.89
N ASN A 101 -12.02 9.59 -8.70
CA ASN A 101 -11.58 10.56 -7.71
C ASN A 101 -10.39 11.39 -8.24
N ALA A 102 -10.68 12.58 -8.73
CA ALA A 102 -9.67 13.48 -9.29
C ALA A 102 -8.67 13.91 -8.19
N GLY A 103 -7.41 13.52 -8.35
CA GLY A 103 -6.34 13.80 -7.40
C GLY A 103 -6.17 12.77 -6.28
N GLY A 104 -7.02 11.74 -6.23
CA GLY A 104 -6.84 10.60 -5.33
C GLY A 104 -6.02 9.47 -5.94
N SER A 105 -5.67 8.49 -5.11
CA SER A 105 -4.83 7.35 -5.48
C SER A 105 -5.58 6.01 -5.48
N SER A 106 -6.88 6.00 -5.22
CA SER A 106 -7.69 4.76 -5.17
C SER A 106 -7.62 3.93 -6.46
N HIS A 107 -7.42 4.61 -7.60
CA HIS A 107 -7.27 3.93 -8.88
C HIS A 107 -6.01 3.06 -8.98
N TYR A 108 -4.96 3.33 -8.17
CA TYR A 108 -3.77 2.46 -8.10
C TYR A 108 -4.12 1.07 -7.57
N TYR A 109 -5.08 0.99 -6.67
CA TYR A 109 -5.54 -0.27 -6.06
C TYR A 109 -6.74 -0.89 -6.80
N GLY A 110 -7.34 -0.17 -7.72
CA GLY A 110 -8.55 -0.60 -8.41
C GLY A 110 -9.80 -0.64 -7.54
N ILE A 111 -9.76 -0.04 -6.35
CA ILE A 111 -10.89 -0.02 -5.41
C ILE A 111 -12.05 0.78 -6.02
N LYS A 112 -13.25 0.18 -5.99
CA LYS A 112 -14.52 0.79 -6.34
C LYS A 112 -15.59 0.24 -5.39
N ASP A 113 -15.80 0.91 -4.28
CA ASP A 113 -16.67 0.44 -3.21
C ASP A 113 -17.47 1.62 -2.64
N GLU A 114 -18.78 1.63 -2.95
CA GLU A 114 -19.68 2.69 -2.52
C GLU A 114 -19.87 2.72 -0.99
N ASN A 115 -19.82 1.57 -0.33
CA ASN A 115 -19.94 1.51 1.12
C ASN A 115 -18.71 2.11 1.79
N LEU A 116 -17.51 1.78 1.29
CA LEU A 116 -16.25 2.38 1.74
C LEU A 116 -16.25 3.90 1.53
N ASP A 117 -16.68 4.35 0.35
CA ASP A 117 -16.79 5.78 0.02
C ASP A 117 -17.69 6.52 1.00
N ASN A 118 -18.87 5.96 1.31
CA ASN A 118 -19.81 6.55 2.25
C ASN A 118 -19.25 6.64 3.67
N LEU A 119 -18.63 5.57 4.17
CA LEU A 119 -18.00 5.53 5.50
C LEU A 119 -16.86 6.55 5.62
N ILE A 120 -16.01 6.68 4.61
CA ILE A 120 -14.93 7.68 4.57
C ILE A 120 -15.50 9.08 4.67
N MET A 121 -16.52 9.42 3.86
CA MET A 121 -17.11 10.74 3.84
C MET A 121 -17.87 11.06 5.13
N GLU A 122 -18.54 10.09 5.73
CA GLU A 122 -19.20 10.23 7.02
C GLU A 122 -18.20 10.46 8.17
N ALA A 123 -17.10 9.69 8.20
CA ALA A 123 -16.03 9.89 9.18
C ALA A 123 -15.38 11.27 9.05
N ARG A 124 -15.20 11.74 7.82
CA ARG A 124 -14.64 13.07 7.53
C ARG A 124 -15.57 14.21 7.99
N ALA A 125 -16.88 14.02 7.90
CA ALA A 125 -17.87 15.03 8.28
C ALA A 125 -18.09 15.13 9.80
N SER A 126 -17.65 14.14 10.59
CA SER A 126 -17.89 14.08 12.03
C SER A 126 -16.77 14.70 12.84
N LEU A 127 -17.12 15.43 13.92
CA LEU A 127 -16.19 15.91 14.93
C LEU A 127 -16.11 14.97 16.15
N ASP A 128 -17.00 13.98 16.26
CA ASP A 128 -16.99 12.99 17.33
C ASP A 128 -15.91 11.93 17.08
N GLN A 129 -14.85 12.02 17.85
CA GLN A 129 -13.70 11.10 17.74
C GLN A 129 -14.06 9.64 18.03
N THR A 130 -15.02 9.39 18.91
CA THR A 130 -15.46 8.00 19.21
C THR A 130 -16.20 7.42 18.04
N TYR A 131 -17.08 8.20 17.43
CA TYR A 131 -17.81 7.80 16.22
C TYR A 131 -16.87 7.60 15.03
N ARG A 132 -15.95 8.53 14.79
CA ARG A 132 -14.94 8.41 13.72
C ARG A 132 -14.12 7.12 13.85
N LYS A 133 -13.73 6.73 15.07
CA LYS A 133 -13.00 5.46 15.29
C LYS A 133 -13.79 4.23 14.84
N VAL A 134 -15.10 4.22 15.07
CA VAL A 134 -15.97 3.11 14.62
C VAL A 134 -15.99 3.06 13.10
N LEU A 135 -16.24 4.20 12.44
CA LEU A 135 -16.29 4.28 10.98
C LEU A 135 -14.96 3.89 10.32
N TYR A 136 -13.84 4.41 10.82
CA TYR A 136 -12.52 4.04 10.28
C TYR A 136 -12.18 2.58 10.52
N LYS A 137 -12.65 1.97 11.62
CA LYS A 137 -12.50 0.53 11.79
C LYS A 137 -13.23 -0.25 10.72
N GLU A 138 -14.47 0.12 10.40
CA GLU A 138 -15.24 -0.50 9.31
C GLU A 138 -14.56 -0.29 7.96
N CYS A 139 -14.01 0.90 7.70
CA CYS A 139 -13.21 1.15 6.50
C CYS A 139 -12.02 0.18 6.41
N LEU A 140 -11.28 -0.02 7.50
CA LEU A 140 -10.13 -0.93 7.52
C LEU A 140 -10.53 -2.39 7.30
N ASP A 141 -11.68 -2.81 7.84
CA ASP A 141 -12.20 -4.16 7.61
C ASP A 141 -12.51 -4.38 6.11
N ILE A 142 -13.12 -3.38 5.43
CA ILE A 142 -13.38 -3.43 3.99
C ILE A 142 -12.07 -3.44 3.17
N ILE A 143 -11.12 -2.57 3.52
CA ILE A 143 -9.81 -2.50 2.83
C ILE A 143 -9.05 -3.83 2.97
N ALA A 144 -9.13 -4.47 4.15
CA ALA A 144 -8.53 -5.78 4.39
C ALA A 144 -9.19 -6.87 3.52
N ASP A 145 -10.51 -6.81 3.32
CA ASP A 145 -11.24 -7.75 2.44
C ASP A 145 -10.88 -7.55 0.96
N TRP A 146 -10.60 -6.32 0.54
CA TRP A 146 -10.06 -6.05 -0.79
C TRP A 146 -8.66 -6.62 -1.00
N ALA A 147 -7.91 -6.86 0.07
CA ALA A 147 -6.55 -7.43 0.06
C ALA A 147 -5.60 -6.72 -0.94
N CYS A 148 -5.79 -5.43 -1.13
CA CYS A 148 -5.04 -4.64 -2.12
C CYS A 148 -3.69 -4.14 -1.60
N GLU A 149 -3.44 -4.24 -0.30
CA GLU A 149 -2.25 -3.72 0.36
C GLU A 149 -1.79 -4.65 1.48
N ILE A 150 -0.47 -4.83 1.59
CA ILE A 150 0.17 -5.61 2.66
C ILE A 150 1.08 -4.66 3.45
N PRO A 151 0.67 -4.20 4.64
CA PRO A 151 1.53 -3.38 5.49
C PRO A 151 2.76 -4.17 5.94
N CYS A 152 3.97 -3.68 5.61
CA CYS A 152 5.21 -4.37 5.92
C CYS A 152 5.90 -3.80 7.16
N TYR A 153 6.10 -2.47 7.21
CA TYR A 153 6.73 -1.80 8.36
C TYR A 153 6.40 -0.31 8.37
N GLN A 154 6.58 0.29 9.53
CA GLN A 154 6.53 1.74 9.70
C GLN A 154 7.90 2.23 10.16
N ARG A 155 8.41 3.30 9.54
CA ARG A 155 9.63 3.96 10.00
C ARG A 155 9.38 4.66 11.33
N VAL A 156 10.37 4.60 12.20
CA VAL A 156 10.43 5.44 13.41
C VAL A 156 11.34 6.61 13.09
N ASP A 157 10.78 7.81 13.07
CA ASP A 157 11.56 9.02 12.87
C ASP A 157 12.42 9.28 14.10
N CYS A 158 13.68 9.61 13.86
CA CYS A 158 14.63 9.95 14.91
C CYS A 158 15.24 11.32 14.61
N THR A 159 15.04 12.28 15.51
CA THR A 159 15.68 13.58 15.41
C THR A 159 16.85 13.65 16.40
N VAL A 160 18.06 13.83 15.89
CA VAL A 160 19.26 14.01 16.70
C VAL A 160 19.56 15.49 16.85
N PHE A 161 19.71 15.95 18.06
CA PHE A 161 20.03 17.34 18.37
C PHE A 161 21.06 17.44 19.53
N SER A 162 21.74 18.59 19.63
CA SER A 162 22.66 18.87 20.73
C SER A 162 21.85 19.24 21.98
N SER A 163 21.97 18.45 23.05
CA SER A 163 21.34 18.74 24.36
C SER A 163 21.87 20.00 25.02
N GLU A 164 23.04 20.52 24.60
CA GLU A 164 23.60 21.76 25.08
C GLU A 164 22.96 22.99 24.42
N ARG A 165 22.35 22.82 23.25
CA ARG A 165 21.78 23.91 22.45
C ARG A 165 20.25 23.90 22.41
N VAL A 166 19.63 22.79 22.75
CA VAL A 166 18.18 22.61 22.71
C VAL A 166 17.67 22.32 24.12
N ASN A 167 16.71 23.09 24.58
CA ASN A 167 16.03 22.80 25.83
C ASN A 167 15.04 21.65 25.62
N THR A 168 15.42 20.44 26.04
CA THR A 168 14.63 19.24 25.87
C THR A 168 13.28 19.24 26.58
N SER A 169 13.10 20.10 27.61
CA SER A 169 11.82 20.22 28.31
C SER A 169 10.71 20.88 27.47
N THR A 170 11.08 21.48 26.33
CA THR A 170 10.13 22.16 25.43
C THR A 170 9.75 21.29 24.24
N ILE A 171 10.28 20.05 24.13
CA ILE A 171 9.94 19.10 23.08
C ILE A 171 8.70 18.32 23.53
N THR A 172 7.61 18.42 22.78
CA THR A 172 6.35 17.71 23.00
C THR A 172 6.10 16.70 21.90
#